data_967f366e671e85492ed95845a1ac1aba
#
_entry.id   967f366e671e85492ed95845a1ac1aba
#
_cell.length_a   1.000
_cell.length_b   1.000
_cell.length_c   1.000
_cell.angle_alpha   90.00
_cell.angle_beta   90.00
_cell.angle_gamma   90.00
#
_symmetry.space_group_name_H-M   'P 1'
#
loop_
_entity.id
_entity.type
_entity.pdbx_description
1 polymer ?
#
loop_
_entity_poly.entity_id
_entity_poly.type
_entity_poly.pdbx_seq_one_letter_code
_entity_poly.pdbx_strand_id
1 'polypeptide(L)'
;MNILDQLAEYSRLRVAEDKKKISLEEMKNIAIQMKNEKLCDFAFEKALKKDGLSFICECKKASPSKGLIEPDFRYLEIAREYQAAGADCISVLT
;
A
#
# COMPACT_ATOMS: atom_id res chain seq x y z
N MET A 1 -22.98 -15.58 2.73
CA MET A 1 -21.84 -14.67 3.04
C MET A 1 -21.67 -13.70 1.87
N ASN A 2 -21.74 -12.40 2.12
CA ASN A 2 -21.55 -11.41 1.06
C ASN A 2 -20.05 -11.22 0.74
N ILE A 3 -19.77 -10.43 -0.30
CA ILE A 3 -18.38 -10.23 -0.73
C ILE A 3 -17.52 -9.56 0.36
N LEU A 4 -18.10 -8.69 1.17
CA LEU A 4 -17.36 -8.04 2.25
C LEU A 4 -16.93 -9.03 3.31
N ASP A 5 -17.82 -9.95 3.67
CA ASP A 5 -17.51 -11.02 4.63
C ASP A 5 -16.43 -11.95 4.09
N GLN A 6 -16.48 -12.28 2.80
CA GLN A 6 -15.47 -13.11 2.15
C GLN A 6 -14.10 -12.42 2.16
N LEU A 7 -14.04 -11.14 1.83
CA LEU A 7 -12.81 -10.37 1.84
C LEU A 7 -12.23 -10.26 3.26
N ALA A 8 -13.09 -10.07 4.25
CA ALA A 8 -12.67 -10.03 5.66
C ALA A 8 -12.07 -11.37 6.10
N GLU A 9 -12.67 -12.49 5.68
CA GLU A 9 -12.16 -13.82 6.02
C GLU A 9 -10.81 -14.08 5.36
N TYR A 10 -10.65 -13.76 4.09
CA TYR A 10 -9.36 -13.88 3.41
C TYR A 10 -8.27 -13.03 4.11
N SER A 11 -8.63 -11.84 4.57
CA SER A 11 -7.69 -10.98 5.30
C SER A 11 -7.27 -11.60 6.63
N ARG A 12 -8.22 -12.23 7.36
CA ARG A 12 -7.90 -12.92 8.63
C ARG A 12 -6.91 -14.06 8.40
N LEU A 13 -7.14 -14.86 7.36
CA LEU A 13 -6.25 -15.98 7.02
C LEU A 13 -4.87 -15.50 6.62
N ARG A 14 -4.80 -14.46 5.79
CA ARG A 14 -3.53 -13.87 5.36
C ARG A 14 -2.75 -13.31 6.54
N VAL A 15 -3.40 -12.58 7.42
CA VAL A 15 -2.76 -12.00 8.60
C VAL A 15 -2.26 -13.09 9.54
N ALA A 16 -3.01 -14.17 9.72
CA ALA A 16 -2.58 -15.29 10.53
C ALA A 16 -1.27 -15.91 9.99
N GLU A 17 -1.16 -16.05 8.68
CA GLU A 17 0.07 -16.54 8.05
C GLU A 17 1.22 -15.54 8.18
N ASP A 18 0.94 -14.25 7.97
CA ASP A 18 1.96 -13.21 8.08
C ASP A 18 2.53 -13.11 9.50
N LYS A 19 1.69 -13.30 10.52
CA LYS A 19 2.12 -13.30 11.93
C LYS A 19 3.06 -14.45 12.28
N LYS A 20 3.06 -15.52 11.50
CA LYS A 20 4.03 -16.62 11.68
C LYS A 20 5.43 -16.21 11.23
N LYS A 21 5.52 -15.28 10.28
CA LYS A 21 6.80 -14.78 9.74
C LYS A 21 7.33 -13.63 10.60
N ILE A 22 6.48 -12.66 10.88
CA ILE A 22 6.80 -11.50 11.72
C ILE A 22 5.66 -11.35 12.72
N SER A 23 5.95 -11.50 14.01
CA SER A 23 4.94 -11.35 15.07
C SER A 23 4.47 -9.90 15.17
N LEU A 24 3.31 -9.70 15.80
CA LEU A 24 2.80 -8.35 16.05
C LEU A 24 3.81 -7.51 16.86
N GLU A 25 4.47 -8.12 17.85
CA GLU A 25 5.45 -7.43 18.68
C GLU A 25 6.69 -7.01 17.88
N GLU A 26 7.19 -7.92 17.03
CA GLU A 26 8.30 -7.60 16.13
C GLU A 26 7.92 -6.46 15.18
N MET A 27 6.70 -6.49 14.62
CA MET A 27 6.22 -5.44 13.72
C MET A 27 6.13 -4.10 14.44
N LYS A 28 5.66 -4.08 15.71
CA LYS A 28 5.63 -2.87 16.52
C LYS A 28 7.04 -2.32 16.75
N ASN A 29 8.00 -3.19 17.03
CA ASN A 29 9.39 -2.77 17.25
C ASN A 29 9.99 -2.16 15.96
N ILE A 30 9.72 -2.75 14.81
CA ILE A 30 10.14 -2.21 13.51
C ILE A 30 9.55 -0.82 13.30
N ALA A 31 8.27 -0.65 13.57
CA ALA A 31 7.58 0.64 13.41
C ALA A 31 8.15 1.72 14.32
N ILE A 32 8.45 1.37 15.59
CA ILE A 32 9.06 2.30 16.54
C ILE A 32 10.46 2.70 16.09
N GLN A 33 11.25 1.75 15.60
CA GLN A 33 12.58 2.03 15.07
C GLN A 33 12.53 3.00 13.89
N MET A 34 11.61 2.75 12.93
CA MET A 34 11.43 3.64 11.78
C MET A 34 11.05 5.05 12.22
N LYS A 35 10.18 5.18 13.21
CA LYS A 35 9.79 6.47 13.77
C LYS A 35 10.99 7.19 14.39
N ASN A 36 11.82 6.48 15.16
CA ASN A 36 12.99 7.06 15.81
C ASN A 36 14.06 7.50 14.79
N GLU A 37 14.16 6.81 13.67
CA GLU A 37 15.08 7.16 12.60
C GLU A 37 14.51 8.27 11.69
N LYS A 38 13.32 8.77 11.99
CA LYS A 38 12.63 9.80 11.23
C LYS A 38 12.38 9.42 9.77
N LEU A 39 12.15 8.13 9.53
CA LEU A 39 11.80 7.64 8.20
C LEU A 39 10.34 7.91 7.84
N CYS A 40 9.55 8.37 8.82
CA CYS A 40 8.14 8.74 8.64
C CYS A 40 7.92 10.14 9.21
N ASP A 41 7.68 11.13 8.34
CA ASP A 41 7.42 12.52 8.71
C ASP A 41 6.11 13.05 8.16
N PHE A 42 5.13 12.17 7.92
CA PHE A 42 3.85 12.53 7.32
C PHE A 42 3.98 13.06 5.89
N ALA A 43 4.90 12.50 5.12
CA ALA A 43 5.17 12.95 3.76
C ALA A 43 3.94 12.89 2.85
N PHE A 44 3.10 11.85 2.99
CA PHE A 44 1.87 11.70 2.21
C PHE A 44 0.90 12.85 2.50
N GLU A 45 0.67 13.13 3.77
CA GLU A 45 -0.19 14.24 4.20
C GLU A 45 0.34 15.58 3.70
N LYS A 46 1.64 15.81 3.83
CA LYS A 46 2.29 17.04 3.36
C LYS A 46 2.12 17.23 1.87
N ALA A 47 2.28 16.15 1.10
CA ALA A 47 2.12 16.19 -0.35
C ALA A 47 0.70 16.59 -0.76
N LEU A 48 -0.32 16.16 0.02
CA LEU A 48 -1.71 16.51 -0.24
C LEU A 48 -2.08 17.92 0.19
N LYS A 49 -1.30 18.52 1.07
CA LYS A 49 -1.55 19.88 1.59
C LYS A 49 -0.97 20.99 0.71
N LYS A 50 -0.25 20.67 -0.34
CA LYS A 50 0.29 21.68 -1.25
C LYS A 50 -0.84 22.46 -1.93
N ASP A 51 -0.54 23.65 -2.40
CA ASP A 51 -1.47 24.43 -3.19
C ASP A 51 -1.72 23.78 -4.55
N GLY A 52 -2.96 23.89 -5.05
CA GLY A 52 -3.36 23.33 -6.32
C GLY A 52 -3.73 21.85 -6.23
N LEU A 53 -3.71 21.17 -7.38
CA LEU A 53 -4.08 19.75 -7.46
C LEU A 53 -2.94 18.85 -7.03
N SER A 54 -3.29 17.80 -6.30
CA SER A 54 -2.37 16.71 -5.97
C SER A 54 -2.90 15.43 -6.61
N PHE A 55 -2.00 14.66 -7.21
CA PHE A 55 -2.34 13.41 -7.89
C PHE A 55 -1.88 12.22 -7.06
N ILE A 56 -2.84 11.34 -6.76
CA ILE A 56 -2.57 10.04 -6.16
C ILE A 56 -2.68 9.01 -7.28
N CYS A 57 -1.57 8.37 -7.63
CA CYS A 57 -1.56 7.36 -8.67
C CYS A 57 -1.47 5.97 -8.04
N GLU A 58 -2.28 5.03 -8.52
CA GLU A 58 -2.42 3.72 -7.91
C GLU A 58 -1.79 2.62 -8.78
N CYS A 59 -1.02 1.76 -8.15
CA CYS A 59 -0.50 0.53 -8.74
C CYS A 59 -1.43 -0.61 -8.36
N LYS A 60 -2.05 -1.26 -9.35
CA LYS A 60 -3.08 -2.26 -9.12
C LYS A 60 -2.92 -3.44 -10.07
N LYS A 61 -2.82 -4.64 -9.50
CA LYS A 61 -2.70 -5.87 -10.29
C LYS A 61 -4.06 -6.43 -10.70
N ALA A 62 -5.02 -6.41 -9.78
CA ALA A 62 -6.34 -7.02 -9.96
C ALA A 62 -7.39 -6.32 -9.11
N SER A 63 -8.67 -6.55 -9.43
CA SER A 63 -9.78 -6.06 -8.62
C SER A 63 -10.89 -7.11 -8.56
N PRO A 64 -11.77 -7.06 -7.55
CA PRO A 64 -12.91 -7.98 -7.48
C PRO A 64 -13.86 -7.87 -8.68
N SER A 65 -14.02 -6.67 -9.24
CA SER A 65 -14.95 -6.44 -10.35
C SER A 65 -14.34 -6.75 -11.71
N LYS A 66 -13.05 -6.50 -11.92
CA LYS A 66 -12.39 -6.66 -13.23
C LYS A 66 -11.44 -7.86 -13.29
N GLY A 67 -11.19 -8.53 -12.15
CA GLY A 67 -10.24 -9.61 -12.07
C GLY A 67 -8.81 -9.14 -12.30
N LEU A 68 -8.02 -9.95 -12.99
CA LEU A 68 -6.61 -9.64 -13.26
C LEU A 68 -6.50 -8.49 -14.27
N ILE A 69 -5.93 -7.37 -13.82
CA ILE A 69 -5.74 -6.17 -14.66
C ILE A 69 -4.36 -6.20 -15.32
N GLU A 70 -3.33 -6.53 -14.56
CA GLU A 70 -1.94 -6.57 -15.02
C GLU A 70 -1.32 -7.91 -14.63
N PRO A 71 -1.22 -8.88 -15.56
CA PRO A 71 -0.66 -10.21 -15.26
C PRO A 71 0.79 -10.17 -14.80
N ASP A 72 1.59 -9.30 -15.40
CA ASP A 72 2.99 -9.10 -15.07
C ASP A 72 3.13 -7.79 -14.29
N PHE A 73 2.79 -7.85 -12.99
CA PHE A 73 2.71 -6.66 -12.17
C PHE A 73 4.09 -6.13 -11.78
N ARG A 74 4.64 -5.31 -12.66
CA ARG A 74 5.92 -4.61 -12.45
C ARG A 74 5.71 -3.33 -11.68
N TYR A 75 5.30 -3.46 -10.42
CA TYR A 75 4.87 -2.33 -9.60
C TYR A 75 5.96 -1.27 -9.39
N LEU A 76 7.23 -1.67 -9.28
CA LEU A 76 8.33 -0.71 -9.12
C LEU A 76 8.52 0.16 -10.35
N GLU A 77 8.45 -0.43 -11.54
CA GLU A 77 8.56 0.32 -12.80
C GLU A 77 7.39 1.27 -12.95
N ILE A 78 6.17 0.79 -12.67
CA ILE A 78 4.96 1.61 -12.71
C ILE A 78 5.06 2.78 -11.74
N ALA A 79 5.49 2.54 -10.51
CA ALA A 79 5.66 3.58 -9.50
C ALA A 79 6.69 4.63 -9.94
N ARG A 80 7.80 4.20 -10.51
CA ARG A 80 8.82 5.12 -11.04
C ARG A 80 8.30 5.96 -12.19
N GLU A 81 7.51 5.38 -13.08
CA GLU A 81 6.88 6.11 -14.18
C GLU A 81 5.90 7.16 -13.65
N TYR A 82 5.08 6.82 -12.65
CA TYR A 82 4.19 7.77 -11.99
C TYR A 82 4.97 8.92 -11.37
N GLN A 83 6.05 8.60 -10.66
CA GLN A 83 6.91 9.63 -10.06
C GLN A 83 7.51 10.55 -11.10
N ALA A 84 8.04 10.00 -12.19
CA ALA A 84 8.62 10.77 -13.28
C ALA A 84 7.58 11.67 -13.97
N ALA A 85 6.32 11.22 -14.03
CA ALA A 85 5.21 12.00 -14.60
C ALA A 85 4.68 13.09 -13.67
N GLY A 86 5.13 13.14 -12.42
CA GLY A 86 4.76 14.19 -11.48
C GLY A 86 3.71 13.80 -10.46
N ALA A 87 3.50 12.50 -10.21
CA ALA A 87 2.61 12.06 -9.14
C ALA A 87 3.09 12.56 -7.78
N ASP A 88 2.18 13.05 -6.97
CA ASP A 88 2.48 13.55 -5.62
C ASP A 88 2.50 12.40 -4.61
N CYS A 89 1.63 11.43 -4.80
CA CYS A 89 1.49 10.26 -3.94
C CYS A 89 1.30 9.02 -4.78
N ILE A 90 1.73 7.88 -4.26
CA ILE A 90 1.57 6.58 -4.91
C ILE A 90 0.91 5.62 -3.92
N SER A 91 -0.14 4.95 -4.39
CA SER A 91 -0.83 3.91 -3.65
C SER A 91 -0.54 2.57 -4.33
N VAL A 92 -0.25 1.55 -3.56
CA VAL A 92 -0.01 0.20 -4.09
C VAL A 92 -0.99 -0.75 -3.44
N LEU A 93 -1.82 -1.38 -4.25
CA LEU A 93 -2.74 -2.42 -3.77
C LEU A 93 -2.01 -3.77 -3.76
N THR A 94 -2.06 -4.44 -2.64
CA THR A 94 -1.39 -5.73 -2.41
C THR A 94 -2.37 -6.88 -2.28
#